data_d59fdaac34fc672d59d89fd04a475145
#
_entry.id   d59fdaac34fc672d59d89fd04a475145
#
_cell.length_a   1.000
_cell.length_b   1.000
_cell.length_c   1.000
_cell.angle_alpha   90.00
_cell.angle_beta   90.00
_cell.angle_gamma   90.00
#
_symmetry.space_group_name_H-M   'P 1'
#
loop_
_entity.id
_entity.type
_entity.pdbx_description
1 polymer ?
#
loop_
_entity_poly.entity_id
_entity_poly.type
_entity_poly.pdbx_seq_one_letter_code
_entity_poly.pdbx_strand_id
1 'polypeptide(L)'
;LIKLIQSISKDEDIPAVLVDFSGLSYSGPTNLIEISEEIQKLSEIKRVIAFSDRYTTSSYLIAAHADEIYIHQAGGFDIQGIGGYRSYSKSLYENLKMKVYNYSQGDYKSAVEGLTRDSMSDFDKKQRKALYDPIWSKYKEIIAQARGISIEKVQNFADSYFDAIGEAAFDNIEAGIEQNYLTGVKSFPEFRSYMIDEFGKDESSDRETYNYITYQEYSSSMKEDKEKSENIIS
;
A
#
# COMPACT_ATOMS: atom_id res chain seq x y z
N LEU A 1 -3.83 13.31 -7.75
CA LEU A 1 -3.49 13.05 -6.36
C LEU A 1 -2.22 13.79 -5.93
N ILE A 2 -1.06 13.62 -6.59
CA ILE A 2 0.21 14.29 -6.23
C ILE A 2 0.06 15.81 -6.09
N LYS A 3 -0.55 16.49 -7.09
CA LYS A 3 -0.81 17.94 -7.01
C LYS A 3 -1.69 18.34 -5.82
N LEU A 4 -2.62 17.47 -5.45
CA LEU A 4 -3.48 17.69 -4.29
C LEU A 4 -2.66 17.60 -2.98
N ILE A 5 -1.84 16.58 -2.83
CA ILE A 5 -0.94 16.43 -1.67
C ILE A 5 -0.03 17.65 -1.55
N GLN A 6 0.55 18.10 -2.67
CA GLN A 6 1.41 19.30 -2.71
C GLN A 6 0.66 20.60 -2.39
N SER A 7 -0.64 20.68 -2.66
CA SER A 7 -1.46 21.83 -2.26
C SER A 7 -1.77 21.79 -0.77
N ILE A 8 -2.16 20.64 -0.26
CA ILE A 8 -2.41 20.41 1.18
C ILE A 8 -1.15 20.72 2.01
N SER A 9 0.04 20.36 1.53
CA SER A 9 1.28 20.65 2.26
C SER A 9 1.54 22.15 2.49
N LYS A 10 0.98 23.02 1.65
CA LYS A 10 1.13 24.48 1.70
C LYS A 10 -0.02 25.19 2.39
N ASP A 11 -1.10 24.51 2.67
CA ASP A 11 -2.32 25.07 3.23
C ASP A 11 -2.20 25.09 4.77
N GLU A 12 -2.10 26.30 5.35
CA GLU A 12 -1.93 26.50 6.79
C GLU A 12 -3.20 26.12 7.58
N ASP A 13 -4.37 26.12 6.94
CA ASP A 13 -5.64 25.78 7.58
C ASP A 13 -5.82 24.26 7.79
N ILE A 14 -4.97 23.45 7.15
CA ILE A 14 -4.96 21.99 7.29
C ILE A 14 -3.87 21.56 8.28
N PRO A 15 -4.20 21.25 9.54
CA PRO A 15 -3.20 20.87 10.55
C PRO A 15 -2.69 19.43 10.42
N ALA A 16 -3.51 18.53 9.89
CA ALA A 16 -3.21 17.11 9.77
C ALA A 16 -3.90 16.47 8.57
N VAL A 17 -3.39 15.33 8.14
CA VAL A 17 -3.95 14.55 7.03
C VAL A 17 -4.22 13.13 7.49
N LEU A 18 -5.45 12.69 7.31
CA LEU A 18 -5.82 11.28 7.45
C LEU A 18 -5.71 10.58 6.09
N VAL A 19 -4.92 9.53 6.04
CA VAL A 19 -4.83 8.63 4.87
C VAL A 19 -5.64 7.37 5.16
N ASP A 20 -6.81 7.28 4.53
CA ASP A 20 -7.70 6.13 4.59
C ASP A 20 -7.47 5.22 3.39
N PHE A 21 -7.13 3.96 3.68
CA PHE A 21 -6.85 2.94 2.66
C PHE A 21 -8.03 2.04 2.33
N SER A 22 -9.20 2.24 2.92
CA SER A 22 -10.39 1.40 2.70
C SER A 22 -10.85 1.38 1.24
N GLY A 23 -10.55 2.42 0.48
CA GLY A 23 -10.88 2.57 -0.94
C GLY A 23 -9.70 2.40 -1.89
N LEU A 24 -8.52 1.97 -1.42
CA LEU A 24 -7.34 1.83 -2.28
C LEU A 24 -7.53 0.70 -3.29
N SER A 25 -7.69 1.04 -4.56
CA SER A 25 -7.64 0.10 -5.65
C SER A 25 -6.19 -0.18 -6.10
N TYR A 26 -6.01 -1.27 -6.86
CA TYR A 26 -4.69 -1.65 -7.38
C TYR A 26 -4.04 -0.51 -8.16
N SER A 27 -2.76 -0.26 -7.88
CA SER A 27 -1.91 0.66 -8.63
C SER A 27 -0.55 0.02 -8.93
N GLY A 28 0.07 0.43 -10.03
CA GLY A 28 1.40 -0.07 -10.40
C GLY A 28 2.49 0.42 -9.45
N PRO A 29 3.62 -0.30 -9.36
CA PRO A 29 4.72 0.02 -8.44
C PRO A 29 5.23 1.46 -8.54
N THR A 30 5.34 1.99 -9.75
CA THR A 30 5.81 3.37 -9.99
C THR A 30 4.90 4.39 -9.31
N ASN A 31 3.59 4.28 -9.51
CA ASN A 31 2.63 5.20 -8.90
C ASN A 31 2.66 5.11 -7.37
N LEU A 32 2.79 3.90 -6.82
CA LEU A 32 2.87 3.69 -5.38
C LEU A 32 4.12 4.33 -4.79
N ILE A 33 5.26 4.22 -5.45
CA ILE A 33 6.52 4.86 -5.03
C ILE A 33 6.38 6.38 -5.09
N GLU A 34 5.87 6.94 -6.19
CA GLU A 34 5.67 8.38 -6.32
C GLU A 34 4.73 8.94 -5.25
N ILE A 35 3.62 8.26 -4.97
CA ILE A 35 2.70 8.67 -3.89
C ILE A 35 3.38 8.57 -2.53
N SER A 36 4.12 7.50 -2.28
CA SER A 36 4.87 7.28 -1.04
C SER A 36 5.87 8.42 -0.79
N GLU A 37 6.62 8.83 -1.82
CA GLU A 37 7.57 9.96 -1.74
C GLU A 37 6.88 11.30 -1.46
N GLU A 38 5.68 11.53 -1.99
CA GLU A 38 4.91 12.74 -1.69
C GLU A 38 4.32 12.72 -0.27
N ILE A 39 3.89 11.55 0.23
CA ILE A 39 3.47 11.42 1.63
C ILE A 39 4.65 11.60 2.59
N GLN A 40 5.83 11.12 2.23
CA GLN A 40 7.06 11.40 3.00
C GLN A 40 7.30 12.91 3.14
N LYS A 41 7.27 13.65 2.04
CA LYS A 41 7.43 15.13 2.07
C LYS A 41 6.32 15.80 2.87
N LEU A 42 5.10 15.28 2.80
CA LEU A 42 3.97 15.80 3.56
C LEU A 42 4.19 15.60 5.06
N SER A 43 4.65 14.42 5.49
CA SER A 43 4.89 14.12 6.91
C SER A 43 6.01 14.95 7.55
N GLU A 44 6.90 15.55 6.76
CA GLU A 44 7.90 16.50 7.24
C GLU A 44 7.28 17.88 7.61
N ILE A 45 6.06 18.17 7.13
CA ILE A 45 5.41 19.49 7.26
C ILE A 45 4.10 19.39 8.06
N LYS A 46 3.36 18.33 7.89
CA LYS A 46 2.02 18.08 8.46
C LYS A 46 2.01 16.78 9.21
N ARG A 47 1.22 16.69 10.26
CA ARG A 47 0.94 15.42 10.92
C ARG A 47 0.14 14.51 9.98
N VAL A 48 0.64 13.32 9.71
CA VAL A 48 -0.01 12.31 8.86
C VAL A 48 -0.43 11.13 9.72
N ILE A 49 -1.72 10.81 9.69
CA ILE A 49 -2.31 9.68 10.39
C ILE A 49 -2.83 8.69 9.36
N ALA A 50 -2.50 7.43 9.50
CA ALA A 50 -3.02 6.35 8.66
C ALA A 50 -3.94 5.44 9.49
N PHE A 51 -5.08 5.09 8.91
CA PHE A 51 -6.01 4.12 9.48
C PHE A 51 -6.54 3.19 8.39
N SER A 52 -6.61 1.90 8.68
CA SER A 52 -7.18 0.91 7.78
C SER A 52 -7.68 -0.31 8.55
N ASP A 53 -8.59 -1.04 7.96
CA ASP A 53 -8.92 -2.40 8.37
C ASP A 53 -7.90 -3.42 7.86
N ARG A 54 -7.13 -3.09 6.80
CA ARG A 54 -6.11 -3.96 6.24
C ARG A 54 -4.97 -3.18 5.58
N TYR A 55 -3.76 -3.56 5.92
CA TYR A 55 -2.56 -3.14 5.19
C TYR A 55 -1.96 -4.30 4.41
N THR A 56 -1.87 -4.13 3.11
CA THR A 56 -1.08 -4.97 2.20
C THR A 56 0.30 -4.34 1.97
N THR A 57 1.24 -5.07 1.37
CA THR A 57 2.55 -4.49 0.98
C THR A 57 2.41 -3.18 0.21
N SER A 58 1.42 -3.08 -0.69
CA SER A 58 1.18 -1.87 -1.50
C SER A 58 0.63 -0.69 -0.70
N SER A 59 -0.37 -0.90 0.13
CA SER A 59 -0.94 0.16 0.97
C SER A 59 0.02 0.59 2.06
N TYR A 60 0.75 -0.36 2.64
CA TYR A 60 1.72 -0.07 3.69
C TYR A 60 2.93 0.71 3.17
N LEU A 61 3.33 0.54 1.91
CA LEU A 61 4.39 1.35 1.32
C LEU A 61 4.11 2.85 1.44
N ILE A 62 2.85 3.25 1.29
CA ILE A 62 2.41 4.64 1.46
C ILE A 62 2.24 4.98 2.94
N ALA A 63 1.57 4.10 3.70
CA ALA A 63 1.28 4.29 5.12
C ALA A 63 2.54 4.38 6.00
N ALA A 64 3.64 3.74 5.57
CA ALA A 64 4.89 3.69 6.32
C ALA A 64 5.46 5.09 6.69
N HIS A 65 5.14 6.12 5.90
CA HIS A 65 5.57 7.50 6.17
C HIS A 65 4.65 8.27 7.12
N ALA A 66 3.50 7.69 7.52
CA ALA A 66 2.65 8.34 8.49
C ALA A 66 3.29 8.36 9.89
N ASP A 67 3.05 9.45 10.63
CA ASP A 67 3.50 9.59 12.02
C ASP A 67 2.83 8.57 12.92
N GLU A 68 1.56 8.26 12.62
CA GLU A 68 0.78 7.29 13.34
C GLU A 68 0.06 6.35 12.36
N ILE A 69 0.18 5.04 12.62
CA ILE A 69 -0.42 3.99 11.79
C ILE A 69 -1.27 3.10 12.68
N TYR A 70 -2.58 3.24 12.55
CA TYR A 70 -3.53 2.42 13.29
C TYR A 70 -4.20 1.40 12.37
N ILE A 71 -4.49 0.24 12.92
CA ILE A 71 -5.20 -0.84 12.25
C ILE A 71 -6.42 -1.27 13.07
N HIS A 72 -7.47 -1.72 12.38
CA HIS A 72 -8.63 -2.30 13.07
C HIS A 72 -8.27 -3.65 13.68
N GLN A 73 -8.78 -3.93 14.91
CA GLN A 73 -8.45 -5.15 15.66
C GLN A 73 -8.82 -6.46 14.95
N ALA A 74 -9.84 -6.47 14.09
CA ALA A 74 -10.22 -7.61 13.25
C ALA A 74 -9.64 -7.52 11.85
N GLY A 75 -8.62 -6.71 11.66
CA GLY A 75 -8.00 -6.43 10.37
C GLY A 75 -6.90 -7.42 10.00
N GLY A 76 -6.14 -7.08 8.96
CA GLY A 76 -5.01 -7.87 8.50
C GLY A 76 -3.79 -7.00 8.21
N PHE A 77 -2.62 -7.44 8.67
CA PHE A 77 -1.34 -6.80 8.39
C PHE A 77 -0.46 -7.73 7.55
N ASP A 78 -0.53 -7.56 6.22
CA ASP A 78 0.00 -8.51 5.24
C ASP A 78 1.16 -7.91 4.44
N ILE A 79 2.33 -7.80 5.05
CA ILE A 79 3.58 -7.42 4.37
C ILE A 79 4.22 -8.67 3.81
N GLN A 80 4.17 -8.80 2.49
CA GLN A 80 4.72 -9.92 1.75
C GLN A 80 5.69 -9.42 0.67
N GLY A 81 6.57 -10.28 0.21
CA GLY A 81 7.39 -9.99 -0.97
C GLY A 81 6.55 -9.82 -2.24
N ILE A 82 7.17 -9.32 -3.31
CA ILE A 82 6.54 -9.20 -4.62
C ILE A 82 6.71 -10.50 -5.40
N GLY A 83 5.62 -11.15 -5.75
CA GLY A 83 5.65 -12.41 -6.46
C GLY A 83 4.29 -12.83 -6.97
N GLY A 84 4.21 -14.03 -7.49
CA GLY A 84 2.95 -14.62 -7.96
C GLY A 84 3.10 -16.09 -8.29
N TYR A 85 1.98 -16.79 -8.29
CA TYR A 85 1.90 -18.19 -8.65
C TYR A 85 1.52 -18.34 -10.12
N ARG A 86 2.07 -19.35 -10.75
CA ARG A 86 1.72 -19.74 -12.11
C ARG A 86 1.44 -21.24 -12.17
N SER A 87 0.32 -21.62 -12.77
CA SER A 87 -0.02 -23.02 -13.00
C SER A 87 0.72 -23.58 -14.23
N TYR A 88 1.12 -24.83 -14.13
CA TYR A 88 1.77 -25.59 -15.19
C TYR A 88 0.96 -26.87 -15.41
N SER A 89 0.57 -27.15 -16.65
CA SER A 89 -0.43 -28.14 -16.96
C SER A 89 0.02 -29.16 -18.03
N LYS A 90 1.32 -29.27 -18.32
CA LYS A 90 1.82 -30.19 -19.32
C LYS A 90 1.36 -31.63 -19.04
N SER A 91 1.64 -32.16 -17.84
CA SER A 91 1.26 -33.51 -17.44
C SER A 91 -0.26 -33.75 -17.50
N LEU A 92 -1.07 -32.70 -17.19
CA LEU A 92 -2.53 -32.80 -17.33
C LEU A 92 -2.94 -33.00 -18.78
N TYR A 93 -2.38 -32.20 -19.71
CA TYR A 93 -2.69 -32.37 -21.14
C TYR A 93 -2.22 -33.71 -21.71
N GLU A 94 -1.06 -34.21 -21.31
CA GLU A 94 -0.57 -35.54 -21.70
C GLU A 94 -1.53 -36.62 -21.22
N ASN A 95 -2.02 -36.58 -20.00
CA ASN A 95 -3.01 -37.54 -19.46
C ASN A 95 -4.35 -37.51 -20.21
N LEU A 96 -4.77 -36.30 -20.62
CA LEU A 96 -5.96 -36.10 -21.44
C LEU A 96 -5.75 -36.44 -22.93
N LYS A 97 -4.54 -36.89 -23.32
CA LYS A 97 -4.13 -37.13 -24.69
C LYS A 97 -4.26 -35.91 -25.61
N MET A 98 -4.15 -34.74 -25.04
CA MET A 98 -4.15 -33.45 -25.76
C MET A 98 -2.71 -33.07 -26.10
N LYS A 99 -2.47 -32.61 -27.34
CA LYS A 99 -1.17 -32.18 -27.78
C LYS A 99 -1.14 -30.65 -27.94
N VAL A 100 -0.23 -30.02 -27.23
CA VAL A 100 0.00 -28.58 -27.35
C VAL A 100 1.17 -28.34 -28.31
N TYR A 101 0.93 -27.51 -29.31
CA TYR A 101 1.96 -27.11 -30.28
C TYR A 101 2.46 -25.70 -29.90
N ASN A 102 3.77 -25.58 -29.75
CA ASN A 102 4.44 -24.31 -29.48
C ASN A 102 5.39 -23.95 -30.62
N TYR A 103 5.20 -22.81 -31.24
CA TYR A 103 6.01 -22.29 -32.33
C TYR A 103 6.84 -21.07 -31.91
N SER A 104 6.97 -20.80 -30.60
CA SER A 104 7.81 -19.71 -30.11
C SER A 104 9.29 -19.99 -30.35
N GLN A 105 10.05 -18.95 -30.68
CA GLN A 105 11.51 -19.00 -30.81
C GLN A 105 12.17 -18.07 -29.80
N GLY A 106 13.28 -18.51 -29.21
CA GLY A 106 14.09 -17.79 -28.21
C GLY A 106 13.80 -18.21 -26.78
N ASP A 107 14.84 -18.17 -25.96
CA ASP A 107 14.89 -18.72 -24.61
C ASP A 107 13.95 -18.03 -23.62
N TYR A 108 13.68 -16.74 -23.84
CA TYR A 108 12.82 -15.91 -22.98
C TYR A 108 11.35 -15.84 -23.42
N LYS A 109 10.92 -16.73 -24.33
CA LYS A 109 9.52 -16.82 -24.79
C LYS A 109 8.69 -17.76 -23.89
N SER A 110 8.51 -17.35 -22.64
CA SER A 110 7.90 -18.15 -21.59
C SER A 110 6.36 -18.16 -21.57
N ALA A 111 5.67 -17.39 -22.45
CA ALA A 111 4.22 -17.22 -22.42
C ALA A 111 3.44 -18.55 -22.40
N VAL A 112 3.89 -19.55 -23.17
CA VAL A 112 3.25 -20.85 -23.32
C VAL A 112 3.75 -21.94 -22.33
N GLU A 113 4.72 -21.61 -21.48
CA GLU A 113 5.30 -22.60 -20.54
C GLU A 113 4.23 -23.24 -19.62
N GLY A 114 3.20 -22.47 -19.23
CA GLY A 114 2.10 -23.01 -18.44
C GLY A 114 1.38 -24.19 -19.08
N LEU A 115 1.44 -24.32 -20.41
CA LEU A 115 0.82 -25.41 -21.17
C LEU A 115 1.82 -26.52 -21.58
N THR A 116 3.12 -26.18 -21.67
CA THR A 116 4.15 -27.06 -22.25
C THR A 116 5.18 -27.57 -21.24
N ARG A 117 5.08 -27.14 -19.98
CA ARG A 117 5.97 -27.54 -18.90
C ARG A 117 5.18 -27.88 -17.63
N ASP A 118 5.83 -28.52 -16.67
CA ASP A 118 5.31 -28.76 -15.32
C ASP A 118 5.95 -27.84 -14.25
N SER A 119 6.89 -27.01 -14.68
CA SER A 119 7.55 -26.01 -13.83
C SER A 119 8.12 -24.87 -14.65
N MET A 120 8.42 -23.77 -13.99
CA MET A 120 9.05 -22.60 -14.56
C MET A 120 10.45 -22.91 -15.10
N SER A 121 10.78 -22.43 -16.31
CA SER A 121 12.15 -22.52 -16.83
C SER A 121 13.10 -21.57 -16.09
N ASP A 122 14.41 -21.87 -16.18
CA ASP A 122 15.42 -21.01 -15.57
C ASP A 122 15.49 -19.65 -16.28
N PHE A 123 15.18 -19.57 -17.56
CA PHE A 123 15.04 -18.32 -18.29
C PHE A 123 13.88 -17.46 -17.79
N ASP A 124 12.70 -18.06 -17.56
CA ASP A 124 11.54 -17.34 -17.01
C ASP A 124 11.81 -16.90 -15.54
N LYS A 125 12.43 -17.76 -14.72
CA LYS A 125 12.87 -17.41 -13.38
C LYS A 125 13.81 -16.20 -13.39
N LYS A 126 14.82 -16.21 -14.27
CA LYS A 126 15.78 -15.11 -14.41
C LYS A 126 15.10 -13.81 -14.83
N GLN A 127 14.18 -13.90 -15.78
CA GLN A 127 13.43 -12.73 -16.25
C GLN A 127 12.54 -12.13 -15.15
N ARG A 128 11.84 -12.98 -14.40
CA ARG A 128 10.98 -12.54 -13.28
C ARG A 128 11.79 -11.94 -12.16
N LYS A 129 12.90 -12.56 -11.78
CA LYS A 129 13.82 -12.00 -10.78
C LYS A 129 14.34 -10.63 -11.20
N ALA A 130 14.78 -10.48 -12.44
CA ALA A 130 15.24 -9.19 -12.96
C ALA A 130 14.15 -8.09 -12.91
N LEU A 131 12.87 -8.47 -12.95
CA LEU A 131 11.75 -7.53 -12.81
C LEU A 131 11.39 -7.26 -11.35
N TYR A 132 11.25 -8.30 -10.52
CA TYR A 132 10.69 -8.17 -9.17
C TYR A 132 11.73 -7.78 -8.12
N ASP A 133 12.95 -8.28 -8.21
CA ASP A 133 14.00 -8.00 -7.22
C ASP A 133 14.30 -6.49 -7.06
N PRO A 134 14.42 -5.68 -8.12
CA PRO A 134 14.62 -4.24 -7.98
C PRO A 134 13.43 -3.53 -7.32
N ILE A 135 12.20 -3.92 -7.67
CA ILE A 135 10.99 -3.33 -7.11
C ILE A 135 10.90 -3.65 -5.62
N TRP A 136 11.10 -4.93 -5.24
CA TRP A 136 11.07 -5.34 -3.85
C TRP A 136 12.19 -4.70 -3.03
N SER A 137 13.40 -4.59 -3.59
CA SER A 137 14.50 -3.89 -2.93
C SER A 137 14.15 -2.43 -2.64
N LYS A 138 13.55 -1.73 -3.61
CA LYS A 138 13.10 -0.35 -3.41
C LYS A 138 12.00 -0.23 -2.35
N TYR A 139 11.05 -1.16 -2.32
CA TYR A 139 10.00 -1.20 -1.28
C TYR A 139 10.59 -1.39 0.11
N LYS A 140 11.52 -2.33 0.27
CA LYS A 140 12.20 -2.55 1.54
C LYS A 140 12.98 -1.31 2.01
N GLU A 141 13.68 -0.63 1.11
CA GLU A 141 14.40 0.61 1.41
C GLU A 141 13.46 1.69 1.93
N ILE A 142 12.33 1.92 1.24
CA ILE A 142 11.34 2.93 1.63
C ILE A 142 10.76 2.61 3.02
N ILE A 143 10.31 1.38 3.23
CA ILE A 143 9.71 0.96 4.51
C ILE A 143 10.75 1.05 5.63
N ALA A 144 11.96 0.55 5.40
CA ALA A 144 13.04 0.56 6.39
C ALA A 144 13.40 2.00 6.81
N GLN A 145 13.54 2.90 5.86
CA GLN A 145 13.83 4.31 6.10
C GLN A 145 12.67 4.99 6.87
N ALA A 146 11.44 4.79 6.43
CA ALA A 146 10.27 5.42 7.02
C ALA A 146 10.03 4.97 8.47
N ARG A 147 10.30 3.72 8.79
CA ARG A 147 10.06 3.15 10.14
C ARG A 147 11.31 3.11 11.03
N GLY A 148 12.46 3.54 10.54
CA GLY A 148 13.72 3.52 11.29
C GLY A 148 14.19 2.10 11.65
N ILE A 149 13.95 1.13 10.77
CA ILE A 149 14.33 -0.29 10.92
C ILE A 149 15.30 -0.71 9.82
N SER A 150 15.96 -1.87 9.97
CA SER A 150 16.86 -2.37 8.94
C SER A 150 16.10 -2.99 7.76
N ILE A 151 16.70 -2.94 6.55
CA ILE A 151 16.17 -3.61 5.35
C ILE A 151 16.02 -5.12 5.58
N GLU A 152 16.96 -5.72 6.32
CA GLU A 152 16.92 -7.14 6.69
C GLU A 152 15.71 -7.46 7.58
N LYS A 153 15.34 -6.57 8.50
CA LYS A 153 14.15 -6.72 9.32
C LYS A 153 12.87 -6.75 8.48
N VAL A 154 12.78 -5.90 7.45
CA VAL A 154 11.66 -5.90 6.51
C VAL A 154 11.61 -7.21 5.71
N GLN A 155 12.77 -7.73 5.26
CA GLN A 155 12.83 -9.01 4.57
C GLN A 155 12.38 -10.16 5.46
N ASN A 156 12.92 -10.24 6.69
CA ASN A 156 12.59 -11.29 7.64
C ASN A 156 11.11 -11.28 8.02
N PHE A 157 10.50 -10.10 8.17
CA PHE A 157 9.07 -9.98 8.43
C PHE A 157 8.24 -10.56 7.26
N ALA A 158 8.61 -10.22 6.02
CA ALA A 158 7.93 -10.72 4.83
C ALA A 158 8.11 -12.24 4.65
N ASP A 159 9.30 -12.78 4.97
CA ASP A 159 9.59 -14.22 4.88
C ASP A 159 8.83 -15.01 5.95
N SER A 160 8.76 -14.50 7.18
CA SER A 160 8.05 -15.14 8.29
C SER A 160 6.53 -15.22 8.10
N TYR A 161 5.97 -14.39 7.24
CA TYR A 161 4.54 -14.36 6.96
C TYR A 161 4.00 -15.73 6.51
N PHE A 162 4.70 -16.42 5.63
CA PHE A 162 4.28 -17.72 5.12
C PHE A 162 4.55 -18.87 6.10
N ASP A 163 5.62 -18.79 6.85
CA ASP A 163 5.95 -19.80 7.88
C ASP A 163 4.93 -19.73 9.02
N ALA A 164 4.50 -18.54 9.35
CA ALA A 164 3.58 -18.26 10.44
C ALA A 164 2.10 -18.58 10.15
N ILE A 165 1.65 -18.57 8.89
CA ILE A 165 0.29 -19.00 8.52
C ILE A 165 -0.01 -20.45 8.97
N GLY A 166 1.02 -21.28 9.15
CA GLY A 166 0.91 -22.65 9.66
C GLY A 166 0.83 -22.78 11.18
N GLU A 167 1.12 -21.73 11.93
CA GLU A 167 1.11 -21.70 13.40
C GLU A 167 -0.17 -20.99 13.89
N ALA A 168 -1.02 -21.71 14.60
CA ALA A 168 -2.35 -21.24 15.04
C ALA A 168 -2.32 -20.05 16.04
N ALA A 169 -1.17 -19.47 16.33
CA ALA A 169 -0.97 -18.40 17.30
C ALA A 169 -0.24 -17.17 16.74
N PHE A 170 0.00 -17.08 15.41
CA PHE A 170 0.70 -15.91 14.86
C PHE A 170 -0.26 -14.75 14.63
N ASP A 171 -0.08 -13.68 15.39
CA ASP A 171 -0.77 -12.41 15.21
C ASP A 171 0.14 -11.43 14.47
N ASN A 172 -0.11 -11.24 13.18
CA ASN A 172 0.63 -10.31 12.33
C ASN A 172 0.54 -8.86 12.83
N ILE A 173 -0.57 -8.50 13.46
CA ILE A 173 -0.81 -7.15 13.99
C ILE A 173 0.07 -6.92 15.22
N GLU A 174 0.09 -7.88 16.16
CA GLU A 174 0.93 -7.80 17.36
C GLU A 174 2.42 -7.73 16.96
N ALA A 175 2.86 -8.61 16.07
CA ALA A 175 4.21 -8.58 15.53
C ALA A 175 4.55 -7.26 14.80
N GLY A 176 3.56 -6.67 14.11
CA GLY A 176 3.69 -5.36 13.46
C GLY A 176 3.90 -4.22 14.46
N ILE A 177 3.22 -4.26 15.60
CA ILE A 177 3.39 -3.28 16.68
C ILE A 177 4.76 -3.44 17.35
N GLU A 178 5.09 -4.66 17.77
CA GLU A 178 6.38 -4.97 18.44
C GLU A 178 7.59 -4.61 17.59
N GLN A 179 7.47 -4.74 16.30
CA GLN A 179 8.54 -4.45 15.35
C GLN A 179 8.54 -3.03 14.77
N ASN A 180 7.70 -2.15 15.30
CA ASN A 180 7.62 -0.73 14.91
C ASN A 180 7.05 -0.49 13.49
N TYR A 181 6.24 -1.40 12.98
CA TYR A 181 5.47 -1.13 11.75
C TYR A 181 4.19 -0.37 12.04
N LEU A 182 3.49 -0.71 13.12
CA LEU A 182 2.20 -0.14 13.50
C LEU A 182 2.35 0.64 14.82
N THR A 183 1.57 1.70 14.97
CA THR A 183 1.45 2.46 16.22
C THR A 183 0.55 1.73 17.22
N GLY A 184 -0.52 1.11 16.73
CA GLY A 184 -1.45 0.38 17.58
C GLY A 184 -2.72 -0.06 16.88
N VAL A 185 -3.61 -0.63 17.68
CA VAL A 185 -4.92 -1.12 17.26
C VAL A 185 -6.01 -0.18 17.78
N LYS A 186 -6.97 0.12 16.92
CA LYS A 186 -8.19 0.84 17.29
C LYS A 186 -9.38 0.27 16.52
N SER A 187 -10.50 0.06 17.20
CA SER A 187 -11.78 -0.14 16.52
C SER A 187 -12.23 1.16 15.84
N PHE A 188 -13.19 1.10 14.93
CA PHE A 188 -13.74 2.31 14.29
C PHE A 188 -14.29 3.33 15.30
N PRO A 189 -15.04 2.92 16.36
CA PRO A 189 -15.47 3.86 17.40
C PRO A 189 -14.31 4.49 18.16
N GLU A 190 -13.31 3.71 18.57
CA GLU A 190 -12.13 4.20 19.28
C GLU A 190 -11.31 5.16 18.43
N PHE A 191 -11.12 4.84 17.14
CA PHE A 191 -10.42 5.73 16.22
C PHE A 191 -11.20 7.05 16.02
N ARG A 192 -12.53 6.98 15.89
CA ARG A 192 -13.37 8.17 15.80
C ARG A 192 -13.26 9.03 17.05
N SER A 193 -13.36 8.43 18.26
CA SER A 193 -13.19 9.18 19.50
C SER A 193 -11.83 9.83 19.60
N TYR A 194 -10.78 9.12 19.23
CA TYR A 194 -9.42 9.67 19.15
C TYR A 194 -9.34 10.88 18.21
N MET A 195 -9.93 10.81 17.03
CA MET A 195 -9.94 11.92 16.07
C MET A 195 -10.78 13.11 16.56
N ILE A 196 -11.87 12.86 17.29
CA ILE A 196 -12.68 13.92 17.94
C ILE A 196 -11.87 14.61 19.04
N ASP A 197 -11.15 13.87 19.86
CA ASP A 197 -10.32 14.42 20.93
C ASP A 197 -9.18 15.28 20.38
N GLU A 198 -8.60 14.90 19.25
CA GLU A 198 -7.47 15.62 18.61
C GLU A 198 -7.90 16.82 17.76
N PHE A 199 -9.00 16.73 17.01
CA PHE A 199 -9.38 17.71 15.99
C PHE A 199 -10.76 18.35 16.22
N GLY A 200 -11.42 18.00 17.29
CA GLY A 200 -12.75 18.50 17.64
C GLY A 200 -13.87 17.75 16.92
N LYS A 201 -15.06 17.90 17.46
CA LYS A 201 -16.28 17.32 16.93
C LYS A 201 -16.83 18.19 15.80
N ASP A 202 -17.33 17.59 14.75
CA ASP A 202 -18.08 18.26 13.69
C ASP A 202 -19.52 18.54 14.19
N GLU A 203 -19.79 19.78 14.59
CA GLU A 203 -21.09 20.22 15.06
C GLU A 203 -22.12 20.39 13.95
N SER A 204 -21.70 20.34 12.68
CA SER A 204 -22.61 20.43 11.53
C SER A 204 -23.18 19.08 11.09
N SER A 205 -22.61 17.99 11.61
CA SER A 205 -23.00 16.62 11.27
C SER A 205 -24.04 16.07 12.26
N ASP A 206 -25.09 15.43 11.74
CA ASP A 206 -26.04 14.65 12.55
C ASP A 206 -25.42 13.38 13.14
N ARG A 207 -24.24 12.99 12.68
CA ARG A 207 -23.49 11.83 13.18
C ARG A 207 -22.35 12.32 14.07
N GLU A 208 -22.08 11.58 15.13
CA GLU A 208 -20.89 11.82 15.93
C GLU A 208 -19.64 11.52 15.11
N THR A 209 -18.95 12.58 14.68
CA THR A 209 -17.72 12.52 13.89
C THR A 209 -16.82 13.70 14.21
N TYR A 210 -15.58 13.64 13.76
CA TYR A 210 -14.58 14.70 13.93
C TYR A 210 -14.65 15.72 12.79
N ASN A 211 -14.05 16.89 13.00
CA ASN A 211 -13.89 17.90 11.94
C ASN A 211 -12.97 17.38 10.83
N TYR A 212 -13.45 17.36 9.60
CA TYR A 212 -12.64 17.02 8.44
C TYR A 212 -13.22 17.62 7.16
N ILE A 213 -12.39 17.75 6.17
CA ILE A 213 -12.76 18.03 4.80
C ILE A 213 -12.31 16.84 3.93
N THR A 214 -13.18 16.37 3.05
CA THR A 214 -12.82 15.29 2.12
C THR A 214 -11.91 15.82 1.01
N TYR A 215 -11.12 14.93 0.40
CA TYR A 215 -10.27 15.31 -0.73
C TYR A 215 -11.06 15.82 -1.94
N GLN A 216 -12.31 15.38 -2.12
CA GLN A 216 -13.21 15.84 -3.16
C GLN A 216 -13.64 17.30 -2.93
N GLU A 217 -14.07 17.62 -1.71
CA GLU A 217 -14.49 18.97 -1.31
C GLU A 217 -13.31 19.93 -1.40
N TYR A 218 -12.14 19.54 -0.85
CA TYR A 218 -10.92 20.33 -0.95
C TYR A 218 -10.50 20.58 -2.40
N SER A 219 -10.53 19.55 -3.26
CA SER A 219 -10.21 19.71 -4.68
C SER A 219 -11.21 20.61 -5.41
N SER A 220 -12.46 20.65 -4.98
CA SER A 220 -13.49 21.52 -5.56
C SER A 220 -13.30 22.98 -5.17
N SER A 221 -12.98 23.26 -3.90
CA SER A 221 -12.67 24.62 -3.44
C SER A 221 -11.48 25.25 -4.18
N MET A 222 -10.43 24.44 -4.43
CA MET A 222 -9.26 24.89 -5.21
C MET A 222 -9.60 25.29 -6.67
N LYS A 223 -10.62 24.66 -7.30
CA LYS A 223 -11.06 25.02 -8.66
C LYS A 223 -11.81 26.33 -8.66
N GLU A 224 -12.71 26.54 -7.68
CA GLU A 224 -13.46 27.78 -7.53
C GLU A 224 -12.55 28.98 -7.30
N ASP A 225 -11.49 28.85 -6.51
CA ASP A 225 -10.53 29.91 -6.27
C ASP A 225 -9.71 30.26 -7.52
N LYS A 226 -9.37 29.27 -8.36
CA LYS A 226 -8.72 29.52 -9.66
C LYS A 226 -9.63 30.26 -10.62
N GLU A 227 -10.89 29.84 -10.75
CA GLU A 227 -11.87 30.53 -11.62
C GLU A 227 -12.11 31.96 -11.15
N LYS A 228 -12.19 32.21 -9.84
CA LYS A 228 -12.30 33.56 -9.29
C LYS A 228 -11.04 34.39 -9.58
N SER A 229 -9.84 33.83 -9.49
CA SER A 229 -8.60 34.54 -9.75
C SER A 229 -8.40 34.88 -11.23
N GLU A 230 -8.83 34.02 -12.15
CA GLU A 230 -8.78 34.26 -13.59
C GLU A 230 -9.80 35.32 -14.04
N ASN A 231 -10.95 35.43 -13.37
CA ASN A 231 -11.98 36.42 -13.67
C ASN A 231 -11.68 37.83 -13.12
N ILE A 232 -10.63 38.03 -12.36
CA ILE A 232 -10.21 39.35 -11.84
C ILE A 232 -9.27 40.09 -12.81
N ILE A 233 -8.83 39.43 -13.90
CA ILE A 233 -7.98 40.04 -14.95
C ILE A 233 -8.81 40.23 -16.22
N SER A 234 -9.76 41.16 -16.18
CA SER A 234 -10.41 41.68 -17.36
C SER A 234 -10.61 43.18 -17.22
#